data_3f1f63651ac338a7152bb524046b45c9
#
_entry.id   3f1f63651ac338a7152bb524046b45c9
#
_cell.length_a   1.000
_cell.length_b   1.000
_cell.length_c   1.000
_cell.angle_alpha   90.00
_cell.angle_beta   90.00
_cell.angle_gamma   90.00
#
_symmetry.space_group_name_H-M   'P 1'
#
loop_
_entity.id
_entity.type
_entity.pdbx_description
1 polymer ?
#
loop_
_entity_poly.entity_id
_entity_poly.type
_entity_poly.pdbx_seq_one_letter_code
_entity_poly.pdbx_strand_id
1 'polypeptide(L)'
;MIRLLKPLSFYKEKYGTELYGLDKLYLIMEKEHNRGQEGAGLGCVKLDMPPGEEYIFRERAQGSDAISRIFAEAHEQINNHRAEGGDPRFTPFVGEVYMGHLRYSTTGRSGINYLHPFMRRNNWSSRNMLLCGNFNMTNVDEIFHSITATGQHPRLYADTFILLEQLGHALDRENEHSGDWYFTGNYPTPGGNRLVNRAFINYYEGRTAARD
;
A
#
# COMPACT_ATOMS: atom_id res chain seq x y z
N MET A 1 -8.92 0.19 5.84
CA MET A 1 -7.89 1.21 5.60
C MET A 1 -8.07 2.36 6.59
N ILE A 2 -6.98 2.88 7.13
CA ILE A 2 -6.94 4.05 8.01
C ILE A 2 -6.04 5.10 7.35
N ARG A 3 -6.49 6.34 7.31
CA ARG A 3 -5.67 7.50 6.94
C ARG A 3 -5.69 8.50 8.08
N LEU A 4 -4.53 8.86 8.57
CA LEU A 4 -4.35 9.91 9.57
C LEU A 4 -4.37 11.27 8.87
N LEU A 5 -5.25 12.17 9.30
CA LEU A 5 -5.43 13.48 8.68
C LEU A 5 -4.64 14.60 9.37
N LYS A 6 -4.02 14.28 10.51
CA LYS A 6 -3.17 15.19 11.27
C LYS A 6 -1.74 14.66 11.29
N PRO A 7 -0.74 15.50 11.53
CA PRO A 7 0.64 15.05 11.70
C PRO A 7 0.76 14.01 12.82
N LEU A 8 1.74 13.11 12.73
CA LEU A 8 1.99 12.08 13.77
C LEU A 8 2.23 12.68 15.14
N SER A 9 2.85 13.86 15.23
CA SER A 9 3.03 14.61 16.48
C SER A 9 1.72 14.92 17.21
N PHE A 10 0.64 15.23 16.48
CA PHE A 10 -0.67 15.43 17.07
C PHE A 10 -1.18 14.18 17.80
N TYR A 11 -0.98 13.01 17.20
CA TYR A 11 -1.42 11.75 17.80
C TYR A 11 -0.57 11.38 18.99
N LYS A 12 0.74 11.63 18.93
CA LYS A 12 1.66 11.45 20.04
C LYS A 12 1.29 12.32 21.24
N GLU A 13 0.99 13.59 21.00
CA GLU A 13 0.56 14.52 22.06
C GLU A 13 -0.80 14.13 22.67
N LYS A 14 -1.79 13.83 21.82
CA LYS A 14 -3.16 13.58 22.25
C LYS A 14 -3.37 12.20 22.86
N TYR A 15 -2.70 11.17 22.31
CA TYR A 15 -2.94 9.76 22.67
C TYR A 15 -1.71 9.08 23.28
N GLY A 16 -0.61 9.78 23.44
CA GLY A 16 0.63 9.27 24.04
C GLY A 16 1.47 8.39 23.10
N THR A 17 1.06 8.21 21.85
CA THR A 17 1.75 7.33 20.92
C THR A 17 1.67 7.84 19.48
N GLU A 18 2.76 7.69 18.76
CA GLU A 18 2.82 7.88 17.30
C GLU A 18 2.30 6.66 16.53
N LEU A 19 2.11 5.52 17.22
CA LEU A 19 1.62 4.26 16.65
C LEU A 19 0.09 4.21 16.58
N TYR A 20 -0.59 5.30 16.87
CA TYR A 20 -2.05 5.37 16.93
C TYR A 20 -2.76 4.70 15.74
N GLY A 21 -2.27 4.93 14.51
CA GLY A 21 -2.85 4.33 13.31
C GLY A 21 -2.66 2.82 13.25
N LEU A 22 -1.48 2.34 13.62
CA LEU A 22 -1.14 0.92 13.70
C LEU A 22 -2.00 0.21 14.76
N ASP A 23 -2.08 0.78 15.96
CA ASP A 23 -2.89 0.25 17.07
C ASP A 23 -4.38 0.20 16.72
N LYS A 24 -4.90 1.23 16.06
CA LYS A 24 -6.29 1.24 15.59
C LYS A 24 -6.56 0.20 14.51
N LEU A 25 -5.61 -0.01 13.60
CA LEU A 25 -5.75 -1.06 12.60
C LEU A 25 -5.77 -2.44 13.25
N TYR A 26 -4.88 -2.70 14.21
CA TYR A 26 -4.88 -3.94 14.99
C TYR A 26 -6.27 -4.23 15.59
N LEU A 27 -6.83 -3.27 16.31
CA LEU A 27 -8.13 -3.42 16.94
C LEU A 27 -9.27 -3.68 15.96
N ILE A 28 -9.22 -3.08 14.77
CA ILE A 28 -10.21 -3.32 13.72
C ILE A 28 -10.05 -4.73 13.15
N MET A 29 -8.82 -5.16 12.87
CA MET A 29 -8.54 -6.49 12.32
C MET A 29 -8.91 -7.59 13.32
N GLU A 30 -8.64 -7.41 14.61
CA GLU A 30 -9.05 -8.34 15.66
C GLU A 30 -10.60 -8.47 15.76
N LYS A 31 -11.33 -7.36 15.62
CA LYS A 31 -12.81 -7.42 15.61
C LYS A 31 -13.37 -8.14 14.38
N GLU A 32 -12.66 -8.12 13.27
CA GLU A 32 -13.05 -8.77 12.03
C GLU A 32 -12.40 -10.17 11.86
N HIS A 33 -11.68 -10.67 12.88
CA HIS A 33 -10.90 -11.91 12.84
C HIS A 33 -11.71 -13.12 12.35
N ASN A 34 -12.97 -13.22 12.70
CA ASN A 34 -13.85 -14.31 12.27
C ASN A 34 -14.06 -14.36 10.74
N ARG A 35 -13.69 -13.30 10.02
CA ARG A 35 -13.83 -13.18 8.56
C ARG A 35 -12.58 -13.57 7.79
N GLY A 36 -11.46 -13.91 8.45
CA GLY A 36 -10.21 -14.20 7.77
C GLY A 36 -9.25 -15.03 8.61
N GLN A 37 -9.45 -16.35 8.62
CA GLN A 37 -8.63 -17.26 9.43
C GLN A 37 -7.46 -17.88 8.69
N GLU A 38 -7.31 -17.66 7.37
CA GLU A 38 -6.25 -18.26 6.59
C GLU A 38 -4.96 -17.42 6.55
N GLY A 39 -5.09 -16.16 6.80
CA GLY A 39 -3.95 -15.27 6.80
C GLY A 39 -4.35 -13.81 6.90
N ALA A 40 -3.37 -12.99 7.21
CA ALA A 40 -3.51 -11.55 7.33
C ALA A 40 -2.36 -10.82 6.64
N GLY A 41 -2.60 -9.56 6.32
CA GLY A 41 -1.56 -8.69 5.85
C GLY A 41 -1.77 -7.24 6.25
N LEU A 42 -0.66 -6.58 6.47
CA LEU A 42 -0.51 -5.20 6.89
C LEU A 42 0.28 -4.43 5.86
N GLY A 43 -0.19 -3.26 5.47
CA GLY A 43 0.55 -2.26 4.71
C GLY A 43 0.58 -0.92 5.45
N CYS A 44 1.72 -0.25 5.40
CA CYS A 44 1.88 1.11 5.90
C CYS A 44 2.54 1.97 4.84
N VAL A 45 2.03 3.18 4.65
CA VAL A 45 2.65 4.17 3.77
C VAL A 45 2.93 5.43 4.57
N LYS A 46 4.18 5.89 4.50
CA LYS A 46 4.63 7.15 5.03
C LYS A 46 4.57 8.19 3.92
N LEU A 47 3.94 9.31 4.21
CA LEU A 47 3.90 10.44 3.30
C LEU A 47 5.13 11.33 3.53
N ASP A 48 5.52 12.11 2.55
CA ASP A 48 6.60 13.11 2.65
C ASP A 48 7.98 12.55 3.05
N MET A 49 8.31 11.30 2.62
CA MET A 49 9.63 10.73 2.81
C MET A 49 10.63 11.23 1.75
N PRO A 50 11.87 11.54 2.15
CA PRO A 50 12.89 11.96 1.20
C PRO A 50 13.34 10.80 0.30
N PRO A 51 13.88 11.08 -0.89
CA PRO A 51 14.50 10.07 -1.74
C PRO A 51 15.62 9.33 -1.03
N GLY A 52 15.67 8.01 -1.21
CA GLY A 52 16.63 7.13 -0.56
C GLY A 52 16.09 6.41 0.68
N GLU A 53 14.97 6.87 1.22
CA GLU A 53 14.34 6.27 2.38
C GLU A 53 13.12 5.43 2.00
N GLU A 54 12.92 4.32 2.72
CA GLU A 54 11.77 3.46 2.52
C GLU A 54 10.50 4.13 3.09
N TYR A 55 9.42 4.09 2.32
CA TYR A 55 8.15 4.73 2.69
C TYR A 55 6.94 3.81 2.57
N ILE A 56 7.13 2.58 2.04
CA ILE A 56 6.08 1.56 1.93
C ILE A 56 6.54 0.30 2.65
N PHE A 57 5.86 -0.02 3.72
CA PHE A 57 6.12 -1.20 4.55
C PHE A 57 4.98 -2.19 4.41
N ARG A 58 5.29 -3.48 4.43
CA ARG A 58 4.30 -4.54 4.28
C ARG A 58 4.72 -5.79 5.02
N GLU A 59 3.80 -6.33 5.85
CA GLU A 59 3.91 -7.65 6.46
C GLU A 59 2.74 -8.55 6.08
N ARG A 60 3.00 -9.85 6.00
CA ARG A 60 1.99 -10.85 5.68
C ARG A 60 2.31 -12.14 6.42
N ALA A 61 1.28 -12.77 6.97
CA ALA A 61 1.41 -14.07 7.62
C ALA A 61 0.23 -14.98 7.26
N GLN A 62 0.50 -16.27 7.21
CA GLN A 62 -0.50 -17.31 6.96
C GLN A 62 -0.83 -18.02 8.29
N GLY A 63 -2.07 -18.41 8.46
CA GLY A 63 -2.55 -19.15 9.64
C GLY A 63 -3.50 -18.33 10.51
N SER A 64 -4.07 -19.01 11.50
CA SER A 64 -5.07 -18.41 12.39
C SER A 64 -4.49 -17.35 13.33
N ASP A 65 -3.18 -17.39 13.58
CA ASP A 65 -2.43 -16.43 14.38
C ASP A 65 -1.84 -15.26 13.56
N ALA A 66 -2.21 -15.19 12.28
CA ALA A 66 -1.59 -14.27 11.32
C ALA A 66 -1.65 -12.80 11.76
N ILE A 67 -2.76 -12.35 12.36
CA ILE A 67 -2.89 -10.97 12.85
C ILE A 67 -1.81 -10.68 13.89
N SER A 68 -1.74 -11.49 14.94
CA SER A 68 -0.75 -11.30 16.00
C SER A 68 0.68 -11.30 15.47
N ARG A 69 0.98 -12.18 14.49
CA ARG A 69 2.31 -12.29 13.89
C ARG A 69 2.71 -11.06 13.08
N ILE A 70 1.83 -10.55 12.20
CA ILE A 70 2.18 -9.37 11.39
C ILE A 70 2.38 -8.12 12.22
N PHE A 71 1.62 -7.97 13.32
CA PHE A 71 1.82 -6.84 14.23
C PHE A 71 3.04 -7.02 15.12
N ALA A 72 3.36 -8.25 15.57
CA ALA A 72 4.59 -8.54 16.28
C ALA A 72 5.81 -8.21 15.43
N GLU A 73 5.83 -8.63 14.17
CA GLU A 73 6.90 -8.33 13.21
C GLU A 73 7.06 -6.83 12.98
N ALA A 74 5.95 -6.12 12.80
CA ALA A 74 5.98 -4.66 12.66
C ALA A 74 6.55 -3.99 13.91
N HIS A 75 6.17 -4.42 15.10
CA HIS A 75 6.72 -3.90 16.36
C HIS A 75 8.19 -4.27 16.55
N GLU A 76 8.62 -5.45 16.13
CA GLU A 76 10.03 -5.84 16.16
C GLU A 76 10.87 -4.90 15.27
N GLN A 77 10.45 -4.63 14.05
CA GLN A 77 11.13 -3.69 13.16
C GLN A 77 11.20 -2.28 13.75
N ILE A 78 10.10 -1.80 14.37
CA ILE A 78 10.07 -0.51 15.07
C ILE A 78 11.10 -0.49 16.21
N ASN A 79 11.12 -1.54 17.04
CA ASN A 79 12.00 -1.62 18.19
C ASN A 79 13.47 -1.74 17.79
N ASN A 80 13.76 -2.54 16.77
CA ASN A 80 15.13 -2.68 16.23
C ASN A 80 15.66 -1.35 15.70
N HIS A 81 14.85 -0.64 14.89
CA HIS A 81 15.22 0.68 14.39
C HIS A 81 15.52 1.68 15.53
N ARG A 82 14.71 1.67 16.58
CA ARG A 82 14.90 2.54 17.74
C ARG A 82 16.14 2.14 18.57
N ALA A 83 16.38 0.83 18.75
CA ALA A 83 17.52 0.32 19.49
C ALA A 83 18.87 0.64 18.79
N GLU A 84 18.86 0.66 17.46
CA GLU A 84 19.99 1.06 16.64
C GLU A 84 20.23 2.59 16.60
N GLY A 85 19.39 3.37 17.28
CA GLY A 85 19.48 4.83 17.28
C GLY A 85 19.02 5.47 15.97
N GLY A 86 18.17 4.78 15.22
CA GLY A 86 17.61 5.28 13.96
C GLY A 86 16.81 6.57 14.13
N ASP A 87 16.81 7.40 13.12
CA ASP A 87 16.04 8.66 13.13
C ASP A 87 14.54 8.35 13.26
N PRO A 88 13.84 8.89 14.27
CA PRO A 88 12.41 8.66 14.47
C PRO A 88 11.53 8.93 13.24
N ARG A 89 11.96 9.83 12.35
CA ARG A 89 11.24 10.11 11.10
C ARG A 89 11.21 8.91 10.16
N PHE A 90 12.20 8.02 10.23
CA PHE A 90 12.36 6.87 9.34
C PHE A 90 11.91 5.56 9.98
N THR A 91 11.36 5.61 11.19
CA THR A 91 10.87 4.40 11.88
C THR A 91 9.90 3.62 10.99
N PRO A 92 10.15 2.32 10.74
CA PRO A 92 9.26 1.45 9.99
C PRO A 92 7.83 1.43 10.57
N PHE A 93 6.83 1.26 9.74
CA PHE A 93 5.41 1.17 10.16
C PHE A 93 4.86 2.36 10.98
N VAL A 94 5.62 3.44 11.14
CA VAL A 94 5.14 4.70 11.73
C VAL A 94 4.82 5.66 10.60
N GLY A 95 3.59 5.66 10.12
CA GLY A 95 3.17 6.42 8.95
C GLY A 95 1.75 6.97 9.06
N GLU A 96 1.25 7.53 7.97
CA GLU A 96 -0.06 8.19 7.94
C GLU A 96 -1.16 7.34 7.30
N VAL A 97 -0.80 6.33 6.49
CA VAL A 97 -1.77 5.47 5.81
C VAL A 97 -1.52 4.02 6.15
N TYR A 98 -2.55 3.35 6.61
CA TYR A 98 -2.50 1.93 6.96
C TYR A 98 -3.56 1.16 6.21
N MET A 99 -3.21 -0.06 5.79
CA MET A 99 -4.06 -0.98 5.08
C MET A 99 -3.95 -2.36 5.72
N GLY A 100 -5.07 -2.95 6.11
CA GLY A 100 -5.14 -4.31 6.64
C GLY A 100 -6.04 -5.17 5.77
N HIS A 101 -5.69 -6.42 5.63
CA HIS A 101 -6.48 -7.41 4.92
C HIS A 101 -6.48 -8.73 5.68
N LEU A 102 -7.67 -9.31 5.81
CA LEU A 102 -7.90 -10.66 6.34
C LEU A 102 -8.32 -11.55 5.19
N ARG A 103 -7.59 -12.64 5.00
CA ARG A 103 -7.91 -13.58 3.93
C ARG A 103 -8.85 -14.66 4.42
N TYR A 104 -9.93 -14.81 3.69
CA TYR A 104 -10.80 -15.96 3.74
C TYR A 104 -10.79 -16.60 2.36
N SER A 105 -10.31 -17.84 2.25
CA SER A 105 -10.30 -18.54 0.97
C SER A 105 -11.56 -19.39 0.84
N THR A 106 -12.29 -19.13 -0.20
CA THR A 106 -13.46 -19.94 -0.57
C THR A 106 -13.12 -20.97 -1.64
N THR A 107 -12.24 -20.61 -2.57
CA THR A 107 -11.79 -21.49 -3.67
C THR A 107 -10.50 -20.90 -4.20
N GLY A 108 -9.37 -21.54 -4.05
CA GLY A 108 -8.20 -20.99 -4.69
C GLY A 108 -6.87 -21.43 -4.10
N ARG A 109 -5.81 -20.96 -4.74
CA ARG A 109 -4.44 -21.25 -4.35
C ARG A 109 -4.14 -20.63 -3.00
N SER A 110 -3.60 -21.43 -2.08
CA SER A 110 -3.15 -21.00 -0.76
C SER A 110 -1.66 -20.65 -0.77
N GLY A 111 -1.21 -19.98 0.27
CA GLY A 111 0.19 -19.64 0.46
C GLY A 111 0.43 -18.14 0.60
N ILE A 112 1.59 -17.79 1.14
CA ILE A 112 1.97 -16.40 1.46
C ILE A 112 1.98 -15.49 0.22
N ASN A 113 2.25 -16.05 -0.96
CA ASN A 113 2.26 -15.31 -2.22
C ASN A 113 0.88 -14.80 -2.64
N TYR A 114 -0.19 -15.36 -2.09
CA TYR A 114 -1.57 -14.98 -2.37
C TYR A 114 -2.18 -14.10 -1.27
N LEU A 115 -1.40 -13.73 -0.26
CA LEU A 115 -1.86 -12.83 0.80
C LEU A 115 -1.72 -11.38 0.39
N HIS A 116 -2.72 -10.59 0.71
CA HIS A 116 -2.73 -9.15 0.53
C HIS A 116 -2.07 -8.42 1.71
N PRO A 117 -1.68 -7.16 1.53
CA PRO A 117 -1.69 -6.39 0.30
C PRO A 117 -0.64 -6.88 -0.70
N PHE A 118 -1.00 -6.85 -1.98
CA PHE A 118 0.00 -6.93 -3.04
C PHE A 118 0.71 -5.59 -3.17
N MET A 119 1.99 -5.63 -3.56
CA MET A 119 2.81 -4.44 -3.68
C MET A 119 3.53 -4.43 -5.02
N ARG A 120 3.37 -3.34 -5.74
CA ARG A 120 4.16 -2.99 -6.90
C ARG A 120 5.22 -1.99 -6.48
N ARG A 121 6.48 -2.28 -6.79
CA ARG A 121 7.62 -1.40 -6.53
C ARG A 121 8.23 -0.91 -7.83
N ASN A 122 8.57 0.35 -7.85
CA ASN A 122 9.25 1.04 -8.93
C ASN A 122 10.19 2.10 -8.35
N ASN A 123 11.25 2.47 -9.06
CA ASN A 123 12.15 3.55 -8.64
C ASN A 123 11.46 4.93 -8.63
N TRP A 124 10.36 5.08 -9.35
CA TRP A 124 9.52 6.27 -9.30
C TRP A 124 8.47 6.11 -8.22
N SER A 125 8.51 6.97 -7.19
CA SER A 125 7.58 6.89 -6.06
C SER A 125 6.11 6.95 -6.50
N SER A 126 5.82 7.75 -7.54
CA SER A 126 4.48 7.87 -8.13
C SER A 126 3.96 6.59 -8.81
N ARG A 127 4.83 5.61 -9.09
CA ARG A 127 4.47 4.34 -9.72
C ARG A 127 4.37 3.18 -8.72
N ASN A 128 4.59 3.44 -7.44
CA ASN A 128 4.46 2.44 -6.39
C ASN A 128 3.00 2.30 -5.93
N MET A 129 2.60 1.07 -5.63
CA MET A 129 1.21 0.79 -5.26
C MET A 129 1.11 -0.35 -4.26
N LEU A 130 0.21 -0.20 -3.30
CA LEU A 130 -0.33 -1.29 -2.48
C LEU A 130 -1.78 -1.52 -2.87
N LEU A 131 -2.14 -2.78 -3.10
CA LEU A 131 -3.51 -3.17 -3.44
C LEU A 131 -3.98 -4.32 -2.56
N CYS A 132 -5.15 -4.17 -1.97
CA CYS A 132 -5.88 -5.27 -1.35
C CYS A 132 -7.36 -5.17 -1.65
N GLY A 133 -8.02 -6.31 -1.69
CA GLY A 133 -9.46 -6.39 -1.90
C GLY A 133 -9.90 -7.84 -2.03
N ASN A 134 -11.20 -8.04 -1.99
CA ASN A 134 -11.82 -9.31 -2.29
C ASN A 134 -12.38 -9.23 -3.71
N PHE A 135 -11.62 -9.73 -4.66
CA PHE A 135 -11.99 -9.73 -6.07
C PHE A 135 -12.33 -11.16 -6.52
N ASN A 136 -13.30 -11.26 -7.40
CA ASN A 136 -13.62 -12.46 -8.15
C ASN A 136 -13.88 -12.02 -9.59
N MET A 137 -12.80 -11.86 -10.36
CA MET A 137 -12.86 -11.31 -11.70
C MET A 137 -13.22 -12.39 -12.69
N THR A 138 -14.27 -12.16 -13.49
CA THR A 138 -14.73 -13.10 -14.52
C THR A 138 -13.92 -13.03 -15.81
N ASN A 139 -13.17 -11.94 -16.01
CA ASN A 139 -12.36 -11.67 -17.21
C ASN A 139 -10.86 -11.62 -16.94
N VAL A 140 -10.39 -12.36 -15.94
CA VAL A 140 -8.97 -12.39 -15.54
C VAL A 140 -8.05 -12.83 -16.68
N ASP A 141 -8.49 -13.81 -17.48
CA ASP A 141 -7.73 -14.32 -18.63
C ASP A 141 -7.55 -13.26 -19.72
N GLU A 142 -8.60 -12.51 -20.02
CA GLU A 142 -8.57 -11.43 -20.99
C GLU A 142 -7.57 -10.33 -20.58
N ILE A 143 -7.61 -9.94 -19.30
CA ILE A 143 -6.70 -8.94 -18.75
C ILE A 143 -5.27 -9.49 -18.76
N PHE A 144 -5.06 -10.73 -18.34
CA PHE A 144 -3.74 -11.37 -18.38
C PHE A 144 -3.15 -11.40 -19.79
N HIS A 145 -3.93 -11.80 -20.80
CA HIS A 145 -3.50 -11.79 -22.18
C HIS A 145 -3.22 -10.37 -22.68
N SER A 146 -4.04 -9.39 -22.30
CA SER A 146 -3.84 -7.99 -22.66
C SER A 146 -2.51 -7.45 -22.14
N ILE A 147 -2.19 -7.65 -20.85
CA ILE A 147 -0.94 -7.15 -20.27
C ILE A 147 0.29 -7.91 -20.79
N THR A 148 0.17 -9.22 -21.05
CA THR A 148 1.27 -9.98 -21.64
C THR A 148 1.52 -9.59 -23.10
N ALA A 149 0.49 -9.26 -23.85
CA ALA A 149 0.63 -8.74 -25.23
C ALA A 149 1.39 -7.40 -25.29
N THR A 150 1.40 -6.63 -24.20
CA THR A 150 2.22 -5.41 -24.09
C THR A 150 3.67 -5.66 -23.66
N GLY A 151 4.07 -6.93 -23.53
CA GLY A 151 5.42 -7.33 -23.11
C GLY A 151 5.63 -7.45 -21.61
N GLN A 152 4.58 -7.29 -20.80
CA GLN A 152 4.68 -7.50 -19.37
C GLN A 152 4.69 -8.99 -19.02
N HIS A 153 5.32 -9.34 -17.91
CA HIS A 153 5.42 -10.71 -17.42
C HIS A 153 4.94 -10.82 -15.97
N PRO A 154 3.62 -10.90 -15.74
CA PRO A 154 3.08 -11.09 -14.40
C PRO A 154 3.60 -12.38 -13.78
N ARG A 155 4.16 -12.27 -12.57
CA ARG A 155 4.81 -13.41 -11.89
C ARG A 155 3.84 -14.33 -11.15
N LEU A 156 2.61 -13.86 -10.99
CA LEU A 156 1.58 -14.58 -10.24
C LEU A 156 0.26 -14.50 -10.99
N TYR A 157 -0.35 -15.65 -11.22
CA TYR A 157 -1.70 -15.72 -11.77
C TYR A 157 -2.73 -15.72 -10.62
N ALA A 158 -3.12 -14.53 -10.21
CA ALA A 158 -4.14 -14.26 -9.20
C ALA A 158 -4.87 -12.96 -9.56
N ASP A 159 -6.18 -12.93 -9.39
CA ASP A 159 -7.06 -11.82 -9.77
C ASP A 159 -6.52 -10.45 -9.33
N THR A 160 -6.23 -10.32 -8.03
CA THR A 160 -5.76 -9.06 -7.46
C THR A 160 -4.35 -8.70 -7.96
N PHE A 161 -3.49 -9.68 -8.22
CA PHE A 161 -2.15 -9.41 -8.75
C PHE A 161 -2.21 -8.95 -10.21
N ILE A 162 -3.04 -9.61 -11.03
CA ILE A 162 -3.26 -9.21 -12.42
C ILE A 162 -3.89 -7.82 -12.48
N LEU A 163 -4.85 -7.53 -11.60
CA LEU A 163 -5.42 -6.20 -11.47
C LEU A 163 -4.37 -5.14 -11.06
N LEU A 164 -3.48 -5.49 -10.13
CA LEU A 164 -2.38 -4.61 -9.71
C LEU A 164 -1.47 -4.25 -10.91
N GLU A 165 -1.11 -5.24 -11.73
CA GLU A 165 -0.27 -5.01 -12.91
C GLU A 165 -0.99 -4.18 -13.97
N GLN A 166 -2.28 -4.43 -14.20
CA GLN A 166 -3.09 -3.62 -15.11
C GLN A 166 -3.21 -2.17 -14.66
N LEU A 167 -3.51 -1.94 -13.38
CA LEU A 167 -3.55 -0.61 -12.79
C LEU A 167 -2.17 0.07 -12.82
N GLY A 168 -1.12 -0.72 -12.54
CA GLY A 168 0.26 -0.26 -12.63
C GLY A 168 0.63 0.19 -14.03
N HIS A 169 0.22 -0.53 -15.05
CA HIS A 169 0.44 -0.15 -16.45
C HIS A 169 -0.30 1.16 -16.80
N ALA A 170 -1.54 1.31 -16.36
CA ALA A 170 -2.28 2.56 -16.54
C ALA A 170 -1.59 3.74 -15.83
N LEU A 171 -1.12 3.51 -14.59
CA LEU A 171 -0.39 4.49 -13.81
C LEU A 171 0.94 4.89 -14.45
N ASP A 172 1.66 3.94 -15.06
CA ASP A 172 2.90 4.21 -15.80
C ASP A 172 2.65 5.15 -16.97
N ARG A 173 1.61 4.89 -17.78
CA ARG A 173 1.25 5.76 -18.90
C ARG A 173 0.87 7.17 -18.46
N GLU A 174 0.08 7.31 -17.42
CA GLU A 174 -0.29 8.62 -16.88
C GLU A 174 0.94 9.37 -16.35
N ASN A 175 1.88 8.67 -15.72
CA ASN A 175 3.12 9.29 -15.26
C ASN A 175 4.03 9.68 -16.43
N GLU A 176 4.05 8.93 -17.53
CA GLU A 176 4.79 9.28 -18.75
C GLU A 176 4.20 10.52 -19.41
N HIS A 177 2.89 10.59 -19.54
CA HIS A 177 2.22 11.78 -20.06
C HIS A 177 2.40 13.01 -19.16
N SER A 178 2.40 12.83 -17.85
CA SER A 178 2.68 13.92 -16.90
C SER A 178 4.18 14.24 -16.84
N GLY A 179 5.06 13.27 -17.16
CA GLY A 179 6.51 13.39 -17.12
C GLY A 179 7.06 14.38 -18.13
N ASP A 180 6.39 14.57 -19.26
CA ASP A 180 6.73 15.63 -20.21
C ASP A 180 6.62 17.03 -19.57
N TRP A 181 5.79 17.16 -18.55
CA TRP A 181 5.68 18.35 -17.73
C TRP A 181 6.83 18.53 -16.73
N TYR A 182 7.42 17.44 -16.25
CA TYR A 182 8.48 17.47 -15.23
C TYR A 182 9.89 17.54 -15.83
N PHE A 183 10.07 17.12 -17.08
CA PHE A 183 11.38 17.21 -17.76
C PHE A 183 11.70 18.63 -18.28
N THR A 184 10.77 19.55 -18.30
CA THR A 184 10.99 20.95 -18.69
C THR A 184 11.51 21.85 -17.58
N GLY A 185 12.28 21.33 -16.64
CA GLY A 185 13.22 22.14 -15.85
C GLY A 185 12.78 22.56 -14.45
N ASN A 186 11.63 22.17 -13.95
CA ASN A 186 11.25 22.42 -12.55
C ASN A 186 11.15 21.11 -11.78
N TYR A 187 12.29 20.67 -11.26
CA TYR A 187 12.39 19.48 -10.45
C TYR A 187 11.73 19.60 -9.10
N PRO A 188 11.39 18.48 -8.52
CA PRO A 188 10.16 18.23 -7.81
C PRO A 188 10.01 19.19 -6.64
N THR A 189 9.09 20.08 -6.76
CA THR A 189 8.51 20.63 -5.55
C THR A 189 7.86 19.49 -4.79
N PRO A 190 7.90 19.48 -3.44
CA PRO A 190 7.20 18.51 -2.60
C PRO A 190 5.70 18.35 -2.93
N GLY A 191 5.18 19.15 -3.85
CA GLY A 191 3.83 19.08 -4.38
C GLY A 191 3.59 18.11 -5.55
N GLY A 192 4.62 17.57 -6.22
CA GLY A 192 4.43 16.63 -7.32
C GLY A 192 3.71 15.34 -6.88
N ASN A 193 4.07 14.80 -5.73
CA ASN A 193 3.35 13.69 -5.10
C ASN A 193 1.91 14.05 -4.69
N ARG A 194 1.61 15.33 -4.45
CA ARG A 194 0.26 15.78 -4.15
C ARG A 194 -0.67 15.76 -5.37
N LEU A 195 -0.17 15.95 -6.57
CA LEU A 195 -0.99 15.93 -7.79
C LEU A 195 -1.40 14.51 -8.17
N VAL A 196 -0.49 13.54 -8.09
CA VAL A 196 -0.81 12.13 -8.35
C VAL A 196 -1.76 11.59 -7.27
N ASN A 197 -1.51 11.90 -6.00
CA ASN A 197 -2.41 11.56 -4.90
C ASN A 197 -3.78 12.26 -5.03
N ARG A 198 -3.82 13.48 -5.57
CA ARG A 198 -5.06 14.23 -5.80
C ARG A 198 -5.87 13.66 -6.96
N ALA A 199 -5.23 13.22 -8.03
CA ALA A 199 -5.88 12.53 -9.15
C ALA A 199 -6.52 11.20 -8.69
N PHE A 200 -5.82 10.44 -7.84
CA PHE A 200 -6.33 9.19 -7.29
C PHE A 200 -7.50 9.41 -6.31
N ILE A 201 -7.41 10.41 -5.45
CA ILE A 201 -8.49 10.81 -4.52
C ILE A 201 -9.70 11.34 -5.29
N ASN A 202 -9.48 12.16 -6.32
CA ASN A 202 -10.57 12.71 -7.14
C ASN A 202 -11.28 11.63 -7.97
N TYR A 203 -10.56 10.60 -8.43
CA TYR A 203 -11.19 9.44 -9.10
C TYR A 203 -12.08 8.66 -8.14
N TYR A 204 -11.65 8.45 -6.89
CA TYR A 204 -12.43 7.76 -5.86
C TYR A 204 -13.63 8.57 -5.35
N GLU A 205 -13.55 9.89 -5.37
CA GLU A 205 -14.63 10.79 -4.99
C GLU A 205 -15.61 11.10 -6.15
N GLY A 206 -15.45 10.46 -7.32
CA GLY A 206 -16.31 10.68 -8.48
C GLY A 206 -16.18 12.08 -9.11
N ARG A 207 -15.11 12.80 -8.76
CA ARG A 207 -14.81 14.10 -9.35
C ARG A 207 -13.90 13.91 -10.56
N THR A 208 -14.44 14.07 -11.74
CA THR A 208 -13.63 14.27 -12.95
C THR A 208 -12.77 15.50 -12.74
N ALA A 209 -11.45 15.34 -12.83
CA ALA A 209 -10.57 16.49 -12.90
C ALA A 209 -11.03 17.36 -14.09
N ALA A 210 -11.51 18.56 -13.81
CA ALA A 210 -11.71 19.53 -14.86
C ALA A 210 -10.34 19.78 -15.48
N ARG A 211 -10.23 19.56 -16.78
CA ARG A 211 -9.11 20.02 -17.58
C ARG A 211 -9.29 21.52 -17.71
N ASP A 212 -8.50 22.27 -16.98
CA ASP A 212 -8.15 23.65 -17.31
C ASP A 212 -6.79 23.68 -17.94
#